data_086cf76dc2c1411cd43e0ffaab184a80
#
_entry.id   086cf76dc2c1411cd43e0ffaab184a80
#
_cell.length_a   1.000
_cell.length_b   1.000
_cell.length_c   1.000
_cell.angle_alpha   90.00
_cell.angle_beta   90.00
_cell.angle_gamma   90.00
#
_symmetry.space_group_name_H-M   'P 1'
#
loop_
_entity.id
_entity.type
_entity.pdbx_description
1 polymer ?
#
loop_
_entity_poly.entity_id
_entity_poly.type
_entity_poly.pdbx_seq_one_letter_code
_entity_poly.pdbx_strand_id
1 'polypeptide(L)'
;MNIQPYRTPPQWWSPKLTPWLVRLCGPLRRRILRRTQRIKDIEIRGLEHLQSAIADGCGIIITANHSSHTDPPIMYEVARKVDTCLYFMAAWQVFDRDNWLRQQLFRRHGCFSVDREGADMRAFRQAVEILQTSPYPLVIFPEGEVYHVNETVTPFMDGPAAIAITAQKRADRPIVFVPIGMKFQYVQDPTDELTDLMGRLEQQILWRPRPDMPLADRIYRFAQGILGVKEMEYLGRVQDVPLPERVIGLAESVLKGVEQRYNITSITDTTLLPERVKMCRREVIKLLEDEDPQKQQQAMIDLDDLFMVIQLFSYPGDYVAAKPTIERMAETIDKFEEDVLRKPTASIRAKRRVTVRFGEPITVSGDRKAKGQTATLSAQVESSVQNMLDQM
;
A
#
# COMPACT_ATOMS: atom_id res chain seq x y z
N MET A 1 8.35 2.97 0.27
CA MET A 1 7.33 3.81 -0.40
C MET A 1 7.79 4.18 -1.80
N ASN A 2 6.91 4.17 -2.78
CA ASN A 2 7.32 4.39 -4.17
C ASN A 2 7.47 5.88 -4.48
N ILE A 3 8.61 6.24 -5.11
CA ILE A 3 8.74 7.55 -5.74
C ILE A 3 7.63 7.68 -6.77
N GLN A 4 6.74 8.63 -6.59
CA GLN A 4 5.59 8.83 -7.48
C GLN A 4 5.97 9.86 -8.55
N PRO A 5 6.01 9.50 -9.85
CA PRO A 5 6.26 10.46 -10.90
C PRO A 5 5.00 11.29 -11.16
N TYR A 6 4.85 12.43 -10.50
CA TYR A 6 3.75 13.37 -10.75
C TYR A 6 3.92 14.23 -11.99
N ARG A 7 5.02 14.04 -12.72
CA ARG A 7 5.37 14.87 -13.88
C ARG A 7 4.60 14.52 -15.16
N THR A 8 3.88 13.40 -15.16
CA THR A 8 3.10 12.94 -16.32
C THR A 8 1.63 12.76 -15.93
N PRO A 9 0.68 13.13 -16.79
CA PRO A 9 -0.74 12.89 -16.53
C PRO A 9 -1.01 11.39 -16.32
N PRO A 10 -1.97 11.03 -15.45
CA PRO A 10 -2.35 9.64 -15.23
C PRO A 10 -2.78 8.96 -16.54
N GLN A 11 -2.24 7.79 -16.79
CA GLN A 11 -2.59 6.99 -17.97
C GLN A 11 -3.51 5.83 -17.59
N TRP A 12 -4.42 5.51 -18.51
CA TRP A 12 -5.34 4.41 -18.35
C TRP A 12 -4.89 3.15 -19.08
N TRP A 13 -4.75 2.05 -18.35
CA TRP A 13 -4.52 0.70 -18.87
C TRP A 13 -5.66 -0.23 -18.46
N SER A 14 -6.50 -0.60 -19.44
CA SER A 14 -7.59 -1.57 -19.22
C SER A 14 -7.05 -2.98 -19.03
N PRO A 15 -7.72 -3.83 -18.25
CA PRO A 15 -7.34 -5.23 -18.12
C PRO A 15 -7.55 -6.00 -19.43
N LYS A 16 -6.74 -7.03 -19.66
CA LYS A 16 -6.87 -7.98 -20.78
C LYS A 16 -6.64 -9.40 -20.30
N LEU A 17 -7.30 -9.77 -19.19
CA LEU A 17 -7.08 -11.06 -18.53
C LEU A 17 -7.10 -12.21 -19.55
N THR A 18 -6.01 -12.99 -19.56
CA THR A 18 -5.80 -14.11 -20.46
C THR A 18 -5.50 -15.36 -19.63
N PRO A 19 -6.51 -16.14 -19.24
CA PRO A 19 -6.36 -17.23 -18.27
C PRO A 19 -5.29 -18.26 -18.62
N TRP A 20 -5.21 -18.68 -19.88
CA TRP A 20 -4.20 -19.64 -20.31
C TRP A 20 -2.76 -19.10 -20.12
N LEU A 21 -2.54 -17.80 -20.38
CA LEU A 21 -1.22 -17.18 -20.19
C LEU A 21 -0.87 -17.06 -18.70
N VAL A 22 -1.84 -16.71 -17.85
CA VAL A 22 -1.67 -16.68 -16.39
C VAL A 22 -1.23 -18.07 -15.90
N ARG A 23 -1.87 -19.14 -16.38
CA ARG A 23 -1.49 -20.51 -16.01
C ARG A 23 -0.10 -20.90 -16.56
N LEU A 24 0.20 -20.58 -17.81
CA LEU A 24 1.50 -20.85 -18.46
C LEU A 24 2.66 -20.17 -17.72
N CYS A 25 2.48 -18.95 -17.24
CA CYS A 25 3.50 -18.20 -16.46
C CYS A 25 3.65 -18.70 -15.01
N GLY A 26 2.79 -19.59 -14.54
CA GLY A 26 2.80 -20.09 -13.16
C GLY A 26 4.14 -20.64 -12.70
N PRO A 27 4.81 -21.55 -13.43
CA PRO A 27 6.12 -22.07 -13.01
C PRO A 27 7.21 -20.99 -12.87
N LEU A 28 7.20 -20.01 -13.78
CA LEU A 28 8.14 -18.87 -13.71
C LEU A 28 7.90 -18.01 -12.49
N ARG A 29 6.62 -17.64 -12.21
CA ARG A 29 6.27 -16.87 -11.00
C ARG A 29 6.71 -17.58 -9.73
N ARG A 30 6.49 -18.90 -9.60
CA ARG A 30 6.95 -19.69 -8.45
C ARG A 30 8.48 -19.68 -8.31
N ARG A 31 9.20 -19.76 -9.44
CA ARG A 31 10.66 -19.67 -9.43
C ARG A 31 11.12 -18.30 -8.94
N ILE A 32 10.47 -17.21 -9.39
CA ILE A 32 10.73 -15.84 -8.94
C ILE A 32 10.45 -15.72 -7.43
N LEU A 33 9.28 -16.16 -6.94
CA LEU A 33 8.94 -16.13 -5.53
C LEU A 33 9.98 -16.85 -4.66
N ARG A 34 10.42 -18.04 -5.08
CA ARG A 34 11.37 -18.84 -4.31
C ARG A 34 12.80 -18.28 -4.36
N ARG A 35 13.27 -17.85 -5.54
CA ARG A 35 14.68 -17.46 -5.75
C ARG A 35 14.92 -15.99 -5.54
N THR A 36 14.07 -15.13 -6.08
CA THR A 36 14.24 -13.69 -6.03
C THR A 36 13.58 -13.11 -4.79
N GLN A 37 12.35 -13.53 -4.47
CA GLN A 37 11.63 -13.05 -3.29
C GLN A 37 11.93 -13.86 -2.02
N ARG A 38 12.76 -14.91 -2.13
CA ARG A 38 13.19 -15.80 -1.04
C ARG A 38 12.01 -16.36 -0.19
N ILE A 39 10.83 -16.56 -0.81
CA ILE A 39 9.68 -17.17 -0.15
C ILE A 39 9.89 -18.68 -0.11
N LYS A 40 10.08 -19.22 1.10
CA LYS A 40 10.28 -20.64 1.32
C LYS A 40 8.96 -21.40 1.28
N ASP A 41 7.93 -20.84 1.92
CA ASP A 41 6.64 -21.48 2.11
C ASP A 41 5.50 -20.45 2.12
N ILE A 42 4.31 -20.87 1.66
CA ILE A 42 3.07 -20.11 1.69
C ILE A 42 2.03 -20.98 2.39
N GLU A 43 1.77 -20.67 3.64
CA GLU A 43 0.71 -21.30 4.42
C GLU A 43 -0.61 -20.60 4.16
N ILE A 44 -1.64 -21.37 3.79
CA ILE A 44 -2.97 -20.80 3.48
C ILE A 44 -3.97 -21.40 4.46
N ARG A 45 -4.74 -20.54 5.13
CA ARG A 45 -5.77 -20.90 6.11
C ARG A 45 -7.11 -20.29 5.70
N GLY A 46 -8.23 -20.98 5.92
CA GLY A 46 -9.57 -20.49 5.62
C GLY A 46 -9.87 -20.36 4.12
N LEU A 47 -9.16 -21.10 3.26
CA LEU A 47 -9.31 -21.05 1.80
C LEU A 47 -10.72 -21.44 1.34
N GLU A 48 -11.43 -22.24 2.14
CA GLU A 48 -12.83 -22.64 1.96
C GLU A 48 -13.77 -21.45 1.82
N HIS A 49 -13.50 -20.33 2.50
CA HIS A 49 -14.31 -19.11 2.38
C HIS A 49 -14.29 -18.53 0.97
N LEU A 50 -13.11 -18.52 0.33
CA LEU A 50 -13.00 -18.09 -1.08
C LEU A 50 -13.64 -19.13 -2.02
N GLN A 51 -13.43 -20.43 -1.75
CA GLN A 51 -13.99 -21.50 -2.58
C GLN A 51 -15.52 -21.49 -2.57
N SER A 52 -16.14 -21.32 -1.39
CA SER A 52 -17.59 -21.20 -1.26
C SER A 52 -18.12 -19.98 -2.04
N ALA A 53 -17.54 -18.81 -1.85
CA ALA A 53 -17.97 -17.60 -2.56
C ALA A 53 -17.85 -17.73 -4.10
N ILE A 54 -16.83 -18.44 -4.60
CA ILE A 54 -16.68 -18.74 -6.04
C ILE A 54 -17.78 -19.72 -6.47
N ALA A 55 -18.01 -20.81 -5.72
CA ALA A 55 -19.01 -21.82 -6.04
C ALA A 55 -20.45 -21.25 -6.06
N ASP A 56 -20.74 -20.31 -5.16
CA ASP A 56 -22.02 -19.60 -5.08
C ASP A 56 -22.19 -18.55 -6.20
N GLY A 57 -21.20 -18.37 -7.08
CA GLY A 57 -21.26 -17.44 -8.21
C GLY A 57 -21.22 -15.96 -7.79
N CYS A 58 -20.75 -15.64 -6.59
CA CYS A 58 -20.67 -14.27 -6.11
C CYS A 58 -19.73 -13.39 -6.95
N GLY A 59 -20.02 -12.10 -7.00
CA GLY A 59 -19.03 -11.10 -7.39
C GLY A 59 -18.12 -10.81 -6.19
N ILE A 60 -16.83 -11.10 -6.31
CA ILE A 60 -15.92 -11.15 -5.16
C ILE A 60 -14.92 -10.00 -5.20
N ILE A 61 -14.85 -9.20 -4.13
CA ILE A 61 -13.71 -8.35 -3.84
C ILE A 61 -12.85 -9.03 -2.77
N ILE A 62 -11.59 -9.28 -3.11
CA ILE A 62 -10.57 -9.69 -2.15
C ILE A 62 -9.87 -8.44 -1.64
N THR A 63 -9.87 -8.22 -0.34
CA THR A 63 -9.15 -7.13 0.31
C THR A 63 -8.13 -7.69 1.29
N ALA A 64 -6.92 -7.17 1.23
CA ALA A 64 -5.81 -7.59 2.09
C ALA A 64 -5.03 -6.39 2.61
N ASN A 65 -4.30 -6.56 3.73
CA ASN A 65 -3.25 -5.63 4.10
C ASN A 65 -2.15 -5.59 3.02
N HIS A 66 -1.42 -4.48 2.92
CA HIS A 66 -0.40 -4.26 1.89
C HIS A 66 0.96 -3.96 2.52
N SER A 67 1.61 -5.00 3.04
CA SER A 67 2.87 -4.89 3.76
C SER A 67 4.11 -5.04 2.87
N SER A 68 3.97 -5.58 1.66
CA SER A 68 5.13 -5.88 0.81
C SER A 68 4.78 -5.82 -0.69
N HIS A 69 5.74 -5.38 -1.50
CA HIS A 69 5.66 -5.51 -2.96
C HIS A 69 5.54 -6.98 -3.45
N THR A 70 5.70 -7.95 -2.55
CA THR A 70 5.54 -9.39 -2.82
C THR A 70 4.09 -9.84 -2.72
N ASP A 71 3.18 -9.04 -2.17
CA ASP A 71 1.78 -9.43 -1.92
C ASP A 71 1.03 -9.85 -3.19
N PRO A 72 1.05 -9.10 -4.33
CA PRO A 72 0.36 -9.52 -5.54
C PRO A 72 0.88 -10.85 -6.12
N PRO A 73 2.20 -11.12 -6.20
CA PRO A 73 2.71 -12.45 -6.56
C PRO A 73 2.23 -13.59 -5.66
N ILE A 74 2.07 -13.38 -4.35
CA ILE A 74 1.49 -14.38 -3.43
C ILE A 74 0.04 -14.68 -3.80
N MET A 75 -0.76 -13.67 -4.11
CA MET A 75 -2.17 -13.83 -4.48
C MET A 75 -2.35 -14.70 -5.74
N TYR A 76 -1.43 -14.66 -6.72
CA TYR A 76 -1.48 -15.59 -7.86
C TYR A 76 -1.24 -17.04 -7.46
N GLU A 77 -0.43 -17.33 -6.44
CA GLU A 77 -0.26 -18.69 -5.93
C GLU A 77 -1.49 -19.18 -5.15
N VAL A 78 -2.16 -18.28 -4.44
CA VAL A 78 -3.46 -18.56 -3.81
C VAL A 78 -4.50 -18.89 -4.88
N ALA A 79 -4.66 -18.05 -5.91
CA ALA A 79 -5.59 -18.26 -7.01
C ALA A 79 -5.39 -19.61 -7.71
N ARG A 80 -4.14 -20.02 -7.88
CA ARG A 80 -3.80 -21.34 -8.44
C ARG A 80 -4.32 -22.49 -7.59
N LYS A 81 -4.38 -22.34 -6.25
CA LYS A 81 -4.89 -23.39 -5.35
C LYS A 81 -6.39 -23.65 -5.51
N VAL A 82 -7.13 -22.66 -5.95
CA VAL A 82 -8.59 -22.73 -6.22
C VAL A 82 -8.91 -22.71 -7.72
N ASP A 83 -7.90 -22.94 -8.57
CA ASP A 83 -7.98 -22.94 -10.05
C ASP A 83 -8.74 -21.74 -10.64
N THR A 84 -8.49 -20.56 -10.10
CA THR A 84 -9.08 -19.30 -10.59
C THR A 84 -8.03 -18.33 -11.11
N CYS A 85 -8.47 -17.27 -11.77
CA CYS A 85 -7.68 -16.10 -12.12
C CYS A 85 -8.12 -14.93 -11.26
N LEU A 86 -7.33 -13.86 -11.25
CA LEU A 86 -7.63 -12.66 -10.48
C LEU A 86 -7.50 -11.42 -11.35
N TYR A 87 -8.33 -10.42 -11.06
CA TYR A 87 -8.08 -9.05 -11.46
C TYR A 87 -7.39 -8.30 -10.34
N PHE A 88 -6.59 -7.28 -10.71
CA PHE A 88 -5.92 -6.39 -9.76
C PHE A 88 -6.11 -4.95 -10.16
N MET A 89 -6.56 -4.14 -9.22
CA MET A 89 -6.51 -2.69 -9.33
C MET A 89 -5.14 -2.22 -8.83
N ALA A 90 -4.34 -1.60 -9.71
CA ALA A 90 -2.98 -1.16 -9.39
C ALA A 90 -2.79 0.31 -9.76
N ALA A 91 -1.97 1.04 -8.99
CA ALA A 91 -1.63 2.42 -9.31
C ALA A 91 -1.07 2.54 -10.74
N TRP A 92 -1.47 3.58 -11.47
CA TRP A 92 -1.04 3.79 -12.86
C TRP A 92 0.49 3.87 -13.00
N GLN A 93 1.17 4.38 -11.98
CA GLN A 93 2.64 4.49 -11.92
C GLN A 93 3.35 3.13 -12.03
N VAL A 94 2.68 2.03 -11.65
CA VAL A 94 3.24 0.68 -11.78
C VAL A 94 3.40 0.31 -13.26
N PHE A 95 2.49 0.79 -14.12
CA PHE A 95 2.55 0.56 -15.55
C PHE A 95 3.54 1.50 -16.26
N ASP A 96 3.65 2.74 -15.82
CA ASP A 96 4.48 3.77 -16.45
C ASP A 96 5.99 3.48 -16.34
N ARG A 97 6.41 2.82 -15.26
CA ARG A 97 7.81 2.45 -15.01
C ARG A 97 8.33 1.32 -15.89
N ASP A 98 7.46 0.59 -16.55
CA ASP A 98 7.81 -0.63 -17.26
C ASP A 98 7.85 -0.44 -18.78
N ASN A 99 8.63 -1.32 -19.42
CA ASN A 99 8.61 -1.39 -20.87
C ASN A 99 7.26 -1.95 -21.36
N TRP A 100 6.94 -1.72 -22.64
CA TRP A 100 5.70 -2.15 -23.27
C TRP A 100 5.35 -3.63 -23.04
N LEU A 101 6.35 -4.53 -23.08
CA LEU A 101 6.13 -5.96 -22.87
C LEU A 101 5.62 -6.25 -21.44
N ARG A 102 6.20 -5.63 -20.43
CA ARG A 102 5.74 -5.80 -19.02
C ARG A 102 4.35 -5.20 -18.83
N GLN A 103 4.07 -4.04 -19.43
CA GLN A 103 2.72 -3.45 -19.41
C GLN A 103 1.70 -4.41 -20.00
N GLN A 104 1.98 -5.02 -21.19
CA GLN A 104 1.09 -6.01 -21.79
C GLN A 104 0.96 -7.27 -20.92
N LEU A 105 2.04 -7.70 -20.28
CA LEU A 105 2.02 -8.84 -19.38
C LEU A 105 1.14 -8.57 -18.15
N PHE A 106 1.26 -7.42 -17.51
CA PHE A 106 0.40 -7.01 -16.38
C PHE A 106 -1.08 -7.00 -16.79
N ARG A 107 -1.40 -6.36 -17.90
CA ARG A 107 -2.79 -6.33 -18.41
C ARG A 107 -3.34 -7.74 -18.68
N ARG A 108 -2.52 -8.63 -19.27
CA ARG A 108 -2.89 -10.03 -19.55
C ARG A 108 -2.97 -10.89 -18.29
N HIS A 109 -2.36 -10.45 -17.20
CA HIS A 109 -2.52 -11.04 -15.87
C HIS A 109 -3.68 -10.43 -15.07
N GLY A 110 -4.54 -9.63 -15.70
CA GLY A 110 -5.73 -9.06 -15.07
C GLY A 110 -5.52 -7.72 -14.38
N CYS A 111 -4.34 -7.12 -14.47
CA CYS A 111 -4.09 -5.82 -13.88
C CYS A 111 -4.70 -4.70 -14.73
N PHE A 112 -5.30 -3.70 -14.06
CA PHE A 112 -5.71 -2.44 -14.66
C PHE A 112 -5.29 -1.28 -13.77
N SER A 113 -5.11 -0.11 -14.39
CA SER A 113 -4.61 1.05 -13.68
C SER A 113 -5.71 1.80 -12.94
N VAL A 114 -5.32 2.50 -11.88
CA VAL A 114 -6.14 3.49 -11.18
C VAL A 114 -5.31 4.74 -10.90
N ASP A 115 -5.91 5.90 -11.13
CA ASP A 115 -5.41 7.16 -10.60
C ASP A 115 -5.92 7.31 -9.16
N ARG A 116 -5.00 7.21 -8.21
CA ARG A 116 -5.31 7.29 -6.77
C ARG A 116 -5.50 8.75 -6.30
N GLU A 117 -5.01 9.70 -7.05
CA GLU A 117 -5.06 11.14 -6.72
C GLU A 117 -6.36 11.78 -7.19
N GLY A 118 -6.93 11.26 -8.28
CA GLY A 118 -8.16 11.75 -8.87
C GLY A 118 -9.40 10.92 -8.55
N ALA A 119 -10.55 11.38 -9.04
CA ALA A 119 -11.77 10.57 -9.11
C ALA A 119 -11.74 9.76 -10.41
N ASP A 120 -11.03 8.62 -10.41
CA ASP A 120 -10.90 7.78 -11.59
C ASP A 120 -12.18 6.98 -11.88
N MET A 121 -13.09 7.62 -12.58
CA MET A 121 -14.36 7.00 -12.98
C MET A 121 -14.19 5.86 -13.99
N ARG A 122 -13.04 5.76 -14.70
CA ARG A 122 -12.77 4.64 -15.61
C ARG A 122 -12.42 3.39 -14.82
N ALA A 123 -11.46 3.50 -13.89
CA ALA A 123 -11.10 2.42 -12.99
C ALA A 123 -12.30 1.98 -12.12
N PHE A 124 -13.08 2.93 -11.60
CA PHE A 124 -14.29 2.65 -10.82
C PHE A 124 -15.30 1.82 -11.62
N ARG A 125 -15.65 2.25 -12.85
CA ARG A 125 -16.60 1.52 -13.71
C ARG A 125 -16.08 0.15 -14.08
N GLN A 126 -14.79 0.01 -14.40
CA GLN A 126 -14.17 -1.28 -14.70
C GLN A 126 -14.27 -2.24 -13.51
N ALA A 127 -14.01 -1.77 -12.29
CA ALA A 127 -14.13 -2.58 -11.09
C ALA A 127 -15.59 -3.04 -10.86
N VAL A 128 -16.55 -2.12 -11.00
CA VAL A 128 -17.98 -2.43 -10.90
C VAL A 128 -18.39 -3.48 -11.93
N GLU A 129 -17.98 -3.32 -13.19
CA GLU A 129 -18.26 -4.28 -14.26
C GLU A 129 -17.70 -5.66 -13.96
N ILE A 130 -16.43 -5.75 -13.50
CA ILE A 130 -15.81 -7.02 -13.11
C ILE A 130 -16.66 -7.73 -12.04
N LEU A 131 -17.09 -7.02 -11.01
CA LEU A 131 -17.90 -7.61 -9.95
C LEU A 131 -19.27 -8.09 -10.42
N GLN A 132 -19.87 -7.40 -11.38
CA GLN A 132 -21.19 -7.75 -11.90
C GLN A 132 -21.14 -8.94 -12.88
N THR A 133 -20.10 -9.06 -13.68
CA THR A 133 -20.10 -9.93 -14.85
C THR A 133 -19.01 -10.99 -14.86
N SER A 134 -17.86 -10.76 -14.21
CA SER A 134 -16.73 -11.69 -14.30
C SER A 134 -16.84 -12.84 -13.30
N PRO A 135 -16.48 -14.07 -13.68
CA PRO A 135 -16.36 -15.18 -12.73
C PRO A 135 -15.09 -15.09 -11.88
N TYR A 136 -14.19 -14.15 -12.15
CA TYR A 136 -12.90 -14.01 -11.48
C TYR A 136 -12.93 -12.90 -10.44
N PRO A 137 -12.40 -13.15 -9.22
CA PRO A 137 -12.33 -12.16 -8.16
C PRO A 137 -11.47 -10.93 -8.53
N LEU A 138 -11.83 -9.79 -7.94
CA LEU A 138 -11.07 -8.54 -7.99
C LEU A 138 -10.29 -8.36 -6.68
N VAL A 139 -8.98 -8.20 -6.77
CA VAL A 139 -8.11 -7.89 -5.64
C VAL A 139 -7.89 -6.38 -5.58
N ILE A 140 -8.13 -5.80 -4.43
CA ILE A 140 -7.83 -4.40 -4.11
C ILE A 140 -7.12 -4.37 -2.76
N PHE A 141 -5.99 -3.67 -2.69
CA PHE A 141 -5.30 -3.36 -1.44
C PHE A 141 -5.81 -2.00 -0.94
N PRO A 142 -6.72 -1.97 0.03
CA PRO A 142 -7.45 -0.75 0.37
C PRO A 142 -6.61 0.29 1.12
N GLU A 143 -5.43 -0.07 1.62
CA GLU A 143 -4.46 0.87 2.19
C GLU A 143 -3.92 1.85 1.14
N GLY A 144 -3.95 1.48 -0.14
CA GLY A 144 -3.56 2.33 -1.26
C GLY A 144 -2.06 2.41 -1.51
N GLU A 145 -1.22 2.11 -0.53
CA GLU A 145 0.25 2.12 -0.59
C GLU A 145 0.84 0.89 0.11
N VAL A 146 2.12 0.60 -0.14
CA VAL A 146 2.89 -0.38 0.64
C VAL A 146 3.52 0.34 1.82
N TYR A 147 3.01 0.10 3.03
CA TYR A 147 3.49 0.77 4.24
C TYR A 147 4.59 0.00 4.99
N HIS A 148 4.98 -1.17 4.54
CA HIS A 148 5.95 -2.05 5.24
C HIS A 148 5.59 -2.27 6.72
N VAL A 149 4.32 -2.47 7.01
CA VAL A 149 3.81 -2.82 8.34
C VAL A 149 3.06 -4.13 8.21
N ASN A 150 3.56 -5.16 8.88
CA ASN A 150 3.13 -6.54 8.68
C ASN A 150 2.12 -7.03 9.74
N GLU A 151 2.06 -6.35 10.88
CA GLU A 151 1.21 -6.73 12.01
C GLU A 151 0.01 -5.79 12.20
N THR A 152 -0.01 -4.64 11.53
CA THR A 152 -1.06 -3.63 11.70
C THR A 152 -1.50 -3.14 10.33
N VAL A 153 -2.80 -2.96 10.12
CA VAL A 153 -3.32 -2.31 8.92
C VAL A 153 -3.28 -0.79 9.08
N THR A 154 -3.02 -0.08 8.00
CA THR A 154 -3.32 1.35 7.90
C THR A 154 -4.79 1.55 7.55
N PRO A 155 -5.39 2.71 7.86
CA PRO A 155 -6.80 2.95 7.58
C PRO A 155 -7.17 2.65 6.13
N PHE A 156 -8.24 1.89 5.94
CA PHE A 156 -8.71 1.50 4.61
C PHE A 156 -9.45 2.65 3.92
N MET A 157 -9.10 2.87 2.66
CA MET A 157 -9.82 3.82 1.81
C MET A 157 -11.24 3.32 1.50
N ASP A 158 -12.20 4.22 1.38
CA ASP A 158 -13.61 3.93 1.08
C ASP A 158 -13.89 3.49 -0.35
N GLY A 159 -12.92 3.60 -1.24
CA GLY A 159 -13.07 3.24 -2.65
C GLY A 159 -13.60 1.84 -2.91
N PRO A 160 -13.03 0.78 -2.32
CA PRO A 160 -13.51 -0.60 -2.50
C PRO A 160 -14.94 -0.79 -2.03
N ALA A 161 -15.33 -0.20 -0.90
CA ALA A 161 -16.70 -0.27 -0.39
C ALA A 161 -17.69 0.45 -1.34
N ALA A 162 -17.33 1.62 -1.85
CA ALA A 162 -18.15 2.34 -2.83
C ALA A 162 -18.33 1.55 -4.14
N ILE A 163 -17.28 0.88 -4.62
CA ILE A 163 -17.33 -0.01 -5.79
C ILE A 163 -18.29 -1.18 -5.52
N ALA A 164 -18.15 -1.86 -4.39
CA ALA A 164 -18.99 -3.02 -4.03
C ALA A 164 -20.47 -2.66 -3.91
N ILE A 165 -20.79 -1.58 -3.18
CA ILE A 165 -22.15 -1.08 -3.02
C ILE A 165 -22.75 -0.69 -4.38
N THR A 166 -21.96 -0.06 -5.25
CA THR A 166 -22.42 0.34 -6.59
C THR A 166 -22.67 -0.89 -7.47
N ALA A 167 -21.78 -1.88 -7.40
CA ALA A 167 -21.95 -3.14 -8.11
C ALA A 167 -23.23 -3.88 -7.65
N GLN A 168 -23.45 -3.99 -6.34
CA GLN A 168 -24.61 -4.70 -5.77
C GLN A 168 -25.95 -4.10 -6.19
N LYS A 169 -26.03 -2.78 -6.39
CA LYS A 169 -27.27 -2.10 -6.82
C LYS A 169 -27.81 -2.59 -8.18
N ARG A 170 -26.96 -3.17 -9.02
CA ARG A 170 -27.29 -3.57 -10.40
C ARG A 170 -26.85 -4.99 -10.75
N ALA A 171 -26.28 -5.72 -9.81
CA ALA A 171 -25.86 -7.09 -10.03
C ALA A 171 -27.03 -8.06 -9.86
N ASP A 172 -27.08 -9.08 -10.71
CA ASP A 172 -28.00 -10.21 -10.59
C ASP A 172 -27.47 -11.32 -9.67
N ARG A 173 -26.36 -11.06 -8.98
CA ARG A 173 -25.68 -11.97 -8.06
C ARG A 173 -25.22 -11.24 -6.80
N PRO A 174 -25.02 -11.95 -5.68
CA PRO A 174 -24.48 -11.34 -4.47
C PRO A 174 -23.07 -10.81 -4.71
N ILE A 175 -22.77 -9.62 -4.16
CA ILE A 175 -21.41 -9.08 -4.07
C ILE A 175 -20.91 -9.28 -2.65
N VAL A 176 -19.71 -9.83 -2.51
CA VAL A 176 -19.11 -10.12 -1.21
C VAL A 176 -17.67 -9.62 -1.14
N PHE A 177 -17.26 -9.16 0.05
CA PHE A 177 -15.86 -9.04 0.40
C PHE A 177 -15.34 -10.37 0.95
N VAL A 178 -14.16 -10.77 0.51
CA VAL A 178 -13.37 -11.84 1.15
C VAL A 178 -12.13 -11.18 1.74
N PRO A 179 -12.13 -10.83 3.04
CA PRO A 179 -10.99 -10.20 3.69
C PRO A 179 -9.85 -11.21 3.87
N ILE A 180 -8.60 -10.74 3.73
CA ILE A 180 -7.40 -11.56 3.86
C ILE A 180 -6.38 -10.85 4.74
N GLY A 181 -5.86 -11.58 5.74
CA GLY A 181 -4.63 -11.20 6.44
C GLY A 181 -3.41 -11.89 5.80
N MET A 182 -2.38 -11.12 5.47
CA MET A 182 -1.09 -11.63 4.99
C MET A 182 0.02 -11.23 5.94
N LYS A 183 0.78 -12.24 6.46
CA LYS A 183 1.87 -12.03 7.41
C LYS A 183 3.14 -12.72 6.94
N PHE A 184 4.23 -11.93 6.84
CA PHE A 184 5.55 -12.43 6.51
C PHE A 184 6.35 -12.68 7.78
N GLN A 185 7.06 -13.79 7.84
CA GLN A 185 7.93 -14.16 8.96
C GLN A 185 9.26 -14.69 8.43
N TYR A 186 10.35 -14.28 9.04
CA TYR A 186 11.66 -14.84 8.74
C TYR A 186 11.77 -16.27 9.23
N VAL A 187 12.25 -17.17 8.38
CA VAL A 187 12.60 -18.56 8.72
C VAL A 187 14.11 -18.79 8.68
N GLN A 188 14.85 -17.76 8.36
CA GLN A 188 16.29 -17.64 8.44
C GLN A 188 16.59 -16.28 9.03
N ASP A 189 17.52 -16.21 9.98
CA ASP A 189 17.89 -14.96 10.65
C ASP A 189 18.47 -13.94 9.64
N PRO A 190 17.88 -12.72 9.52
CA PRO A 190 18.36 -11.66 8.66
C PRO A 190 19.31 -10.67 9.36
N THR A 191 19.69 -10.91 10.62
CA THR A 191 20.36 -9.91 11.48
C THR A 191 21.63 -9.35 10.86
N ASP A 192 22.47 -10.20 10.27
CA ASP A 192 23.72 -9.75 9.63
C ASP A 192 23.42 -8.84 8.42
N GLU A 193 22.51 -9.27 7.53
CA GLU A 193 22.12 -8.49 6.34
C GLU A 193 21.47 -7.13 6.74
N LEU A 194 20.71 -7.09 7.85
CA LEU A 194 20.12 -5.87 8.38
C LEU A 194 21.15 -4.95 9.01
N THR A 195 22.09 -5.51 9.76
CA THR A 195 23.18 -4.76 10.40
C THR A 195 24.09 -4.07 9.36
N ASP A 196 24.40 -4.79 8.28
CA ASP A 196 25.18 -4.25 7.14
C ASP A 196 24.41 -3.14 6.42
N LEU A 197 23.10 -3.34 6.19
CA LEU A 197 22.28 -2.29 5.56
C LEU A 197 22.17 -1.05 6.44
N MET A 198 21.96 -1.24 7.75
CA MET A 198 21.92 -0.13 8.70
C MET A 198 23.25 0.66 8.67
N GLY A 199 24.38 -0.02 8.57
CA GLY A 199 25.69 0.62 8.40
C GLY A 199 25.78 1.46 7.13
N ARG A 200 25.23 0.99 6.00
CA ARG A 200 25.17 1.78 4.74
C ARG A 200 24.25 2.99 4.86
N LEU A 201 23.10 2.85 5.55
CA LEU A 201 22.21 3.97 5.82
C LEU A 201 22.86 5.05 6.68
N GLU A 202 23.56 4.66 7.74
CA GLU A 202 24.35 5.59 8.57
C GLU A 202 25.43 6.32 7.77
N GLN A 203 26.17 5.61 6.90
CA GLN A 203 27.18 6.22 6.02
C GLN A 203 26.56 7.20 5.00
N GLN A 204 25.36 6.91 4.51
CA GLN A 204 24.68 7.79 3.55
C GLN A 204 24.40 9.19 4.13
N ILE A 205 24.17 9.27 5.45
CA ILE A 205 24.00 10.54 6.16
C ILE A 205 25.27 11.02 6.86
N LEU A 206 26.42 10.56 6.41
CA LEU A 206 27.75 10.91 6.91
C LEU A 206 28.00 10.52 8.38
N TRP A 207 27.27 9.56 8.90
CA TRP A 207 27.49 9.03 10.23
C TRP A 207 28.47 7.85 10.20
N ARG A 208 29.24 7.73 11.31
CA ARG A 208 30.06 6.54 11.53
C ARG A 208 29.15 5.38 11.96
N PRO A 209 29.18 4.23 11.30
CA PRO A 209 28.45 3.03 11.71
C PRO A 209 28.81 2.60 13.14
N ARG A 210 27.82 2.13 13.87
CA ARG A 210 27.95 1.67 15.26
C ARG A 210 27.51 0.20 15.38
N PRO A 211 28.33 -0.77 14.86
CA PRO A 211 27.99 -2.20 14.91
C PRO A 211 27.96 -2.76 16.34
N ASP A 212 28.60 -2.07 17.29
CA ASP A 212 28.59 -2.36 18.72
C ASP A 212 27.24 -2.06 19.41
N MET A 213 26.39 -1.28 18.77
CA MET A 213 25.08 -0.89 19.33
C MET A 213 23.99 -1.88 18.88
N PRO A 214 23.01 -2.24 19.74
CA PRO A 214 21.86 -3.04 19.36
C PRO A 214 21.13 -2.45 18.15
N LEU A 215 20.63 -3.31 17.25
CA LEU A 215 20.01 -2.87 15.99
C LEU A 215 18.80 -1.96 16.23
N ALA A 216 17.96 -2.26 17.22
CA ALA A 216 16.81 -1.42 17.58
C ALA A 216 17.25 0.00 17.97
N ASP A 217 18.31 0.13 18.76
CA ASP A 217 18.81 1.44 19.20
C ASP A 217 19.39 2.23 18.01
N ARG A 218 20.06 1.55 17.06
CA ARG A 218 20.55 2.18 15.83
C ARG A 218 19.40 2.70 14.98
N ILE A 219 18.30 1.93 14.87
CA ILE A 219 17.07 2.33 14.15
C ILE A 219 16.52 3.64 14.76
N TYR A 220 16.35 3.69 16.09
CA TYR A 220 15.84 4.89 16.75
C TYR A 220 16.77 6.09 16.62
N ARG A 221 18.06 5.88 16.85
CA ARG A 221 19.06 6.93 16.67
C ARG A 221 19.03 7.50 15.26
N PHE A 222 18.92 6.64 14.26
CA PHE A 222 18.83 7.04 12.84
C PHE A 222 17.55 7.80 12.54
N ALA A 223 16.40 7.31 13.00
CA ALA A 223 15.10 7.96 12.86
C ALA A 223 15.11 9.37 13.47
N GLN A 224 15.61 9.51 14.72
CA GLN A 224 15.72 10.80 15.41
C GLN A 224 16.61 11.78 14.65
N GLY A 225 17.72 11.30 14.08
CA GLY A 225 18.64 12.14 13.33
C GLY A 225 18.04 12.65 12.01
N ILE A 226 17.45 11.76 11.20
CA ILE A 226 16.79 12.14 9.95
C ILE A 226 15.62 13.10 10.22
N LEU A 227 14.79 12.78 11.22
CA LEU A 227 13.68 13.65 11.59
C LEU A 227 14.16 15.02 12.07
N GLY A 228 15.24 15.07 12.89
CA GLY A 228 15.83 16.32 13.36
C GLY A 228 16.34 17.21 12.22
N VAL A 229 16.94 16.63 11.17
CA VAL A 229 17.31 17.38 9.96
C VAL A 229 16.08 18.00 9.28
N LYS A 230 14.99 17.25 9.16
CA LYS A 230 13.74 17.74 8.58
C LYS A 230 13.05 18.79 9.47
N GLU A 231 13.08 18.62 10.77
CA GLU A 231 12.58 19.64 11.69
C GLU A 231 13.37 20.96 11.58
N MET A 232 14.69 20.90 11.45
CA MET A 232 15.50 22.09 11.20
C MET A 232 15.13 22.77 9.89
N GLU A 233 14.87 22.01 8.83
CA GLU A 233 14.50 22.53 7.51
C GLU A 233 13.14 23.25 7.54
N TYR A 234 12.12 22.65 8.17
CA TYR A 234 10.74 23.14 8.11
C TYR A 234 10.32 23.98 9.32
N LEU A 235 10.89 23.71 10.52
CA LEU A 235 10.50 24.34 11.78
C LEU A 235 11.60 25.25 12.35
N GLY A 236 12.80 25.22 11.77
CA GLY A 236 13.96 25.98 12.24
C GLY A 236 14.57 25.47 13.55
N ARG A 237 14.06 24.42 14.13
CA ARG A 237 14.55 23.81 15.38
C ARG A 237 14.12 22.35 15.52
N VAL A 238 14.94 21.55 16.20
CA VAL A 238 14.57 20.20 16.63
C VAL A 238 13.56 20.29 17.78
N GLN A 239 12.53 19.46 17.77
CA GLN A 239 11.50 19.42 18.80
C GLN A 239 11.95 18.54 19.97
N ASP A 240 11.61 18.95 21.21
CA ASP A 240 11.93 18.22 22.45
C ASP A 240 10.67 17.53 23.00
N VAL A 241 10.13 16.60 22.20
CA VAL A 241 8.98 15.75 22.56
C VAL A 241 9.24 14.33 22.05
N PRO A 242 8.46 13.31 22.47
CA PRO A 242 8.61 11.93 22.01
C PRO A 242 8.57 11.78 20.48
N LEU A 243 9.30 10.81 19.95
CA LEU A 243 9.44 10.60 18.51
C LEU A 243 8.09 10.50 17.75
N PRO A 244 7.05 9.80 18.25
CA PRO A 244 5.75 9.77 17.59
C PRO A 244 5.11 11.16 17.44
N GLU A 245 5.19 11.98 18.49
CA GLU A 245 4.66 13.34 18.47
C GLU A 245 5.43 14.25 17.51
N ARG A 246 6.75 14.09 17.42
CA ARG A 246 7.62 14.81 16.46
C ARG A 246 7.22 14.48 15.02
N VAL A 247 7.03 13.20 14.72
CA VAL A 247 6.64 12.71 13.37
C VAL A 247 5.31 13.33 12.96
N ILE A 248 4.29 13.22 13.81
CA ILE A 248 2.95 13.77 13.55
C ILE A 248 3.00 15.30 13.48
N GLY A 249 3.69 15.94 14.39
CA GLY A 249 3.80 17.42 14.46
C GLY A 249 4.46 18.00 13.22
N LEU A 250 5.51 17.37 12.69
CA LEU A 250 6.15 17.79 11.45
C LEU A 250 5.22 17.58 10.25
N ALA A 251 4.60 16.40 10.13
CA ALA A 251 3.67 16.11 9.06
C ALA A 251 2.50 17.11 9.00
N GLU A 252 1.90 17.40 10.15
CA GLU A 252 0.81 18.39 10.27
C GLU A 252 1.28 19.81 9.92
N SER A 253 2.46 20.21 10.36
CA SER A 253 2.98 21.56 10.07
C SER A 253 3.19 21.76 8.57
N VAL A 254 3.81 20.81 7.90
CA VAL A 254 4.07 20.87 6.45
C VAL A 254 2.75 20.85 5.67
N LEU A 255 1.84 19.92 6.01
CA LEU A 255 0.54 19.82 5.34
C LEU A 255 -0.29 21.09 5.47
N LYS A 256 -0.36 21.67 6.68
CA LYS A 256 -1.06 22.95 6.92
C LYS A 256 -0.50 24.10 6.07
N GLY A 257 0.82 24.14 5.89
CA GLY A 257 1.45 25.13 5.00
C GLY A 257 0.94 25.03 3.56
N VAL A 258 0.80 23.81 3.02
CA VAL A 258 0.26 23.58 1.67
C VAL A 258 -1.24 23.89 1.63
N GLU A 259 -2.03 23.42 2.60
CA GLU A 259 -3.47 23.68 2.70
C GLU A 259 -3.78 25.19 2.69
N GLN A 260 -3.01 25.96 3.46
CA GLN A 260 -3.16 27.43 3.49
C GLN A 260 -2.83 28.07 2.16
N ARG A 261 -1.77 27.63 1.49
CA ARG A 261 -1.33 28.15 0.18
C ARG A 261 -2.41 27.99 -0.90
N TYR A 262 -3.12 26.88 -0.85
CA TYR A 262 -4.15 26.53 -1.85
C TYR A 262 -5.58 26.75 -1.33
N ASN A 263 -5.77 27.41 -0.18
CA ASN A 263 -7.09 27.70 0.42
C ASN A 263 -7.98 26.46 0.54
N ILE A 264 -7.43 25.33 0.96
CA ILE A 264 -8.19 24.09 1.15
C ILE A 264 -8.95 24.18 2.47
N THR A 265 -10.27 24.38 2.39
CA THR A 265 -11.15 24.64 3.55
C THR A 265 -12.11 23.49 3.88
N SER A 266 -12.19 22.48 3.03
CA SER A 266 -13.13 21.35 3.18
C SER A 266 -12.64 20.25 4.15
N ILE A 267 -11.73 20.59 5.08
CA ILE A 267 -11.13 19.66 6.04
C ILE A 267 -11.92 19.72 7.35
N THR A 268 -12.27 18.54 7.84
CA THR A 268 -12.85 18.37 9.19
C THR A 268 -11.78 17.79 10.12
N ASP A 269 -11.92 17.94 11.43
CA ASP A 269 -11.00 17.38 12.42
C ASP A 269 -10.91 15.83 12.35
N THR A 270 -11.86 15.18 11.69
CA THR A 270 -11.90 13.73 11.48
C THR A 270 -11.28 13.29 10.15
N THR A 271 -10.87 14.23 9.28
CA THR A 271 -10.29 13.88 7.98
C THR A 271 -8.88 13.32 8.16
N LEU A 272 -8.66 12.09 7.71
CA LEU A 272 -7.36 11.42 7.81
C LEU A 272 -6.28 12.16 7.01
N LEU A 273 -5.06 12.14 7.51
CA LEU A 273 -3.91 12.82 6.88
C LEU A 273 -3.69 12.41 5.42
N PRO A 274 -3.76 11.12 5.02
CA PRO A 274 -3.65 10.75 3.60
C PRO A 274 -4.76 11.33 2.71
N GLU A 275 -5.98 11.49 3.23
CA GLU A 275 -7.09 12.09 2.49
C GLU A 275 -6.85 13.60 2.27
N ARG A 276 -6.36 14.30 3.31
CA ARG A 276 -5.97 15.71 3.23
C ARG A 276 -4.86 15.91 2.20
N VAL A 277 -3.83 15.06 2.22
CA VAL A 277 -2.75 15.07 1.21
C VAL A 277 -3.32 14.87 -0.20
N LYS A 278 -4.26 13.95 -0.39
CA LYS A 278 -4.92 13.71 -1.67
C LYS A 278 -5.68 14.96 -2.15
N MET A 279 -6.37 15.66 -1.26
CA MET A 279 -7.06 16.92 -1.59
C MET A 279 -6.08 18.00 -2.05
N CYS A 280 -4.98 18.18 -1.33
CA CYS A 280 -3.92 19.12 -1.70
C CYS A 280 -3.31 18.75 -3.06
N ARG A 281 -2.92 17.49 -3.28
CA ARG A 281 -2.34 17.03 -4.53
C ARG A 281 -3.21 17.31 -5.74
N ARG A 282 -4.52 17.15 -5.62
CA ARG A 282 -5.47 17.43 -6.69
C ARG A 282 -5.39 18.89 -7.18
N GLU A 283 -5.19 19.84 -6.28
CA GLU A 283 -5.07 21.26 -6.65
C GLU A 283 -3.66 21.56 -7.17
N VAL A 284 -2.64 21.02 -6.52
CA VAL A 284 -1.24 21.26 -6.90
C VAL A 284 -0.90 20.71 -8.29
N ILE A 285 -1.39 19.51 -8.64
CA ILE A 285 -1.13 18.88 -9.95
C ILE A 285 -1.64 19.74 -11.10
N LYS A 286 -2.75 20.48 -10.94
CA LYS A 286 -3.28 21.37 -11.97
C LYS A 286 -2.28 22.47 -12.36
N LEU A 287 -1.42 22.88 -11.43
CA LEU A 287 -0.45 23.93 -11.63
C LEU A 287 0.82 23.48 -12.35
N LEU A 288 1.01 22.19 -12.55
CA LEU A 288 2.12 21.68 -13.37
C LEU A 288 1.96 22.02 -14.86
N GLU A 289 0.73 22.34 -15.29
CA GLU A 289 0.39 22.75 -16.65
C GLU A 289 0.14 24.28 -16.76
N ASP A 290 0.38 25.05 -15.68
CA ASP A 290 0.24 26.51 -15.69
C ASP A 290 1.32 27.15 -16.61
N GLU A 291 1.01 28.25 -17.26
CA GLU A 291 1.94 28.98 -18.14
C GLU A 291 3.07 29.71 -17.37
N ASP A 292 2.87 29.93 -16.07
CA ASP A 292 3.85 30.59 -15.19
C ASP A 292 4.87 29.60 -14.63
N PRO A 293 6.17 29.71 -15.03
CA PRO A 293 7.22 28.82 -14.54
C PRO A 293 7.42 28.87 -13.02
N GLN A 294 7.10 29.99 -12.35
CA GLN A 294 7.24 30.09 -10.90
C GLN A 294 6.18 29.25 -10.20
N LYS A 295 4.94 29.25 -10.72
CA LYS A 295 3.89 28.39 -10.20
C LYS A 295 4.19 26.91 -10.43
N GLN A 296 4.73 26.54 -11.59
CA GLN A 296 5.18 25.16 -11.85
C GLN A 296 6.27 24.73 -10.86
N GLN A 297 7.26 25.58 -10.62
CA GLN A 297 8.33 25.29 -9.66
C GLN A 297 7.79 25.13 -8.23
N GLN A 298 6.89 26.03 -7.80
CA GLN A 298 6.25 25.93 -6.48
C GLN A 298 5.43 24.64 -6.38
N ALA A 299 4.67 24.29 -7.41
CA ALA A 299 3.90 23.04 -7.44
C ALA A 299 4.79 21.80 -7.28
N MET A 300 5.97 21.78 -7.89
CA MET A 300 6.92 20.68 -7.71
C MET A 300 7.43 20.57 -6.26
N ILE A 301 7.73 21.71 -5.62
CA ILE A 301 8.13 21.74 -4.21
C ILE A 301 6.98 21.23 -3.33
N ASP A 302 5.77 21.71 -3.54
CA ASP A 302 4.61 21.30 -2.75
C ASP A 302 4.26 19.82 -2.93
N LEU A 303 4.49 19.25 -4.11
CA LEU A 303 4.33 17.81 -4.33
C LEU A 303 5.38 16.98 -3.58
N ASP A 304 6.63 17.46 -3.50
CA ASP A 304 7.67 16.84 -2.70
C ASP A 304 7.35 16.94 -1.20
N ASP A 305 6.82 18.07 -0.74
CA ASP A 305 6.34 18.27 0.63
C ASP A 305 5.20 17.30 0.98
N LEU A 306 4.20 17.22 0.12
CA LEU A 306 3.06 16.30 0.30
C LEU A 306 3.49 14.83 0.26
N PHE A 307 4.50 14.50 -0.55
CA PHE A 307 5.10 13.18 -0.55
C PHE A 307 5.79 12.88 0.78
N MET A 308 6.57 13.82 1.31
CA MET A 308 7.21 13.69 2.63
C MET A 308 6.17 13.51 3.74
N VAL A 309 5.04 14.21 3.69
CA VAL A 309 3.94 14.03 4.67
C VAL A 309 3.44 12.59 4.69
N ILE A 310 3.24 11.97 3.52
CA ILE A 310 2.85 10.55 3.44
C ILE A 310 3.97 9.62 3.93
N GLN A 311 5.24 9.96 3.66
CA GLN A 311 6.36 9.20 4.21
C GLN A 311 6.33 9.25 5.74
N LEU A 312 6.21 10.44 6.34
CA LEU A 312 6.11 10.60 7.80
C LEU A 312 4.92 9.82 8.39
N PHE A 313 3.75 9.90 7.75
CA PHE A 313 2.57 9.13 8.17
C PHE A 313 2.83 7.62 8.23
N SER A 314 3.73 7.10 7.39
CA SER A 314 4.08 5.68 7.37
C SER A 314 4.99 5.25 8.52
N TYR A 315 5.50 6.18 9.35
CA TYR A 315 6.37 5.90 10.49
C TYR A 315 5.65 6.18 11.82
N PRO A 316 5.10 5.16 12.51
CA PRO A 316 4.40 5.37 13.80
C PRO A 316 5.30 5.95 14.92
N GLY A 317 6.63 5.82 14.77
CA GLY A 317 7.60 6.34 15.72
C GLY A 317 7.91 5.43 16.92
N ASP A 318 6.97 4.56 17.28
CA ASP A 318 7.10 3.62 18.41
C ASP A 318 7.01 2.13 17.98
N TYR A 319 6.83 1.87 16.70
CA TYR A 319 6.54 0.54 16.15
C TYR A 319 7.54 -0.55 16.59
N VAL A 320 8.84 -0.26 16.56
CA VAL A 320 9.88 -1.20 17.01
C VAL A 320 9.93 -1.24 18.54
N ALA A 321 9.76 -0.11 19.24
CA ALA A 321 9.80 -0.07 20.70
C ALA A 321 8.65 -0.85 21.35
N ALA A 322 7.45 -0.76 20.79
CA ALA A 322 6.29 -1.47 21.30
C ALA A 322 6.49 -3.01 21.27
N LYS A 323 7.22 -3.53 20.27
CA LYS A 323 7.53 -4.97 20.13
C LYS A 323 8.76 -5.14 19.24
N PRO A 324 9.98 -5.27 19.80
CA PRO A 324 11.22 -5.29 19.03
C PRO A 324 11.48 -6.66 18.37
N THR A 325 10.57 -7.09 17.48
CA THR A 325 10.75 -8.31 16.68
C THR A 325 11.68 -8.03 15.50
N ILE A 326 12.29 -9.10 14.98
CA ILE A 326 13.17 -9.00 13.82
C ILE A 326 12.40 -8.51 12.57
N GLU A 327 11.12 -8.89 12.46
CA GLU A 327 10.23 -8.45 11.40
C GLU A 327 10.03 -6.94 11.45
N ARG A 328 9.67 -6.38 12.60
CA ARG A 328 9.45 -4.93 12.76
C ARG A 328 10.71 -4.10 12.52
N MET A 329 11.86 -4.61 12.97
CA MET A 329 13.15 -3.97 12.66
C MET A 329 13.44 -4.02 11.16
N ALA A 330 13.22 -5.15 10.51
CA ALA A 330 13.42 -5.30 9.07
C ALA A 330 12.48 -4.38 8.27
N GLU A 331 11.21 -4.31 8.62
CA GLU A 331 10.20 -3.46 8.00
C GLU A 331 10.56 -1.97 8.10
N THR A 332 11.04 -1.54 9.27
CA THR A 332 11.49 -0.15 9.46
C THR A 332 12.74 0.15 8.63
N ILE A 333 13.70 -0.78 8.58
CA ILE A 333 14.91 -0.63 7.75
C ILE A 333 14.55 -0.70 6.25
N ASP A 334 13.53 -1.47 5.85
CA ASP A 334 13.03 -1.49 4.47
C ASP A 334 12.54 -0.11 4.02
N LYS A 335 11.77 0.58 4.89
CA LYS A 335 11.36 1.96 4.65
C LYS A 335 12.55 2.91 4.54
N PHE A 336 13.51 2.82 5.45
CA PHE A 336 14.71 3.63 5.37
C PHE A 336 15.50 3.38 4.07
N GLU A 337 15.58 2.12 3.63
CA GLU A 337 16.24 1.78 2.37
C GLU A 337 15.55 2.42 1.17
N GLU A 338 14.22 2.41 1.12
CA GLU A 338 13.46 3.06 0.06
C GLU A 338 13.56 4.59 0.13
N ASP A 339 13.37 5.17 1.32
CA ASP A 339 13.26 6.61 1.49
C ASP A 339 14.63 7.32 1.45
N VAL A 340 15.66 6.76 2.11
CA VAL A 340 16.99 7.41 2.22
C VAL A 340 17.91 7.03 1.06
N LEU A 341 17.93 5.75 0.65
CA LEU A 341 18.70 5.31 -0.50
C LEU A 341 17.96 5.49 -1.83
N ARG A 342 16.72 5.97 -1.79
CA ARG A 342 15.84 6.22 -2.96
C ARG A 342 15.68 5.00 -3.85
N LYS A 343 15.58 3.82 -3.23
CA LYS A 343 15.32 2.59 -3.96
C LYS A 343 13.82 2.46 -4.28
N PRO A 344 13.45 1.97 -5.46
CA PRO A 344 12.05 1.77 -5.83
C PRO A 344 11.38 0.67 -5.00
N THR A 345 12.15 -0.28 -4.47
CA THR A 345 11.71 -1.35 -3.58
C THR A 345 12.85 -1.75 -2.65
N ALA A 346 12.52 -2.14 -1.43
CA ALA A 346 13.49 -2.65 -0.46
C ALA A 346 14.16 -3.95 -0.94
N SER A 347 15.39 -4.16 -0.51
CA SER A 347 16.16 -5.37 -0.82
C SER A 347 15.56 -6.59 -0.12
N ILE A 348 15.49 -7.72 -0.83
CA ILE A 348 15.00 -8.97 -0.24
C ILE A 348 16.13 -9.63 0.54
N ARG A 349 15.91 -9.81 1.85
CA ARG A 349 16.84 -10.44 2.79
C ARG A 349 16.31 -11.78 3.27
N ALA A 350 17.16 -12.68 3.67
CA ALA A 350 16.88 -13.97 4.26
C ALA A 350 15.66 -14.69 3.68
N LYS A 351 15.38 -15.91 4.12
CA LYS A 351 14.21 -16.68 3.69
C LYS A 351 13.01 -16.37 4.57
N ARG A 352 11.82 -16.20 3.94
CA ARG A 352 10.57 -15.89 4.63
C ARG A 352 9.52 -16.98 4.39
N ARG A 353 8.63 -17.16 5.35
CA ARG A 353 7.32 -17.80 5.21
C ARG A 353 6.28 -16.73 5.09
N VAL A 354 5.21 -17.01 4.37
CA VAL A 354 4.02 -16.15 4.32
C VAL A 354 2.84 -16.96 4.80
N THR A 355 2.10 -16.44 5.78
CA THR A 355 0.78 -16.96 6.15
C THR A 355 -0.27 -16.07 5.48
N VAL A 356 -1.18 -16.70 4.75
CA VAL A 356 -2.34 -16.06 4.12
C VAL A 356 -3.58 -16.64 4.77
N ARG A 357 -4.34 -15.81 5.49
CA ARG A 357 -5.57 -16.22 6.17
C ARG A 357 -6.77 -15.54 5.55
N PHE A 358 -7.75 -16.34 5.16
CA PHE A 358 -9.02 -15.87 4.65
C PHE A 358 -10.03 -15.74 5.80
N GLY A 359 -10.73 -14.61 5.84
CA GLY A 359 -11.86 -14.40 6.71
C GLY A 359 -13.18 -14.80 6.06
N GLU A 360 -14.24 -14.85 6.86
CA GLU A 360 -15.59 -15.11 6.37
C GLU A 360 -16.04 -14.04 5.37
N PRO A 361 -16.75 -14.41 4.30
CA PRO A 361 -17.27 -13.47 3.34
C PRO A 361 -18.24 -12.45 3.99
N ILE A 362 -18.03 -11.18 3.73
CA ILE A 362 -18.88 -10.09 4.18
C ILE A 362 -19.80 -9.71 3.03
N THR A 363 -21.11 -9.97 3.19
CA THR A 363 -22.11 -9.66 2.16
C THR A 363 -22.38 -8.17 2.09
N VAL A 364 -22.41 -7.63 0.88
CA VAL A 364 -22.70 -6.22 0.64
C VAL A 364 -24.22 -6.00 0.60
N SER A 365 -24.72 -5.11 1.44
CA SER A 365 -26.14 -4.75 1.41
C SER A 365 -26.50 -3.91 0.18
N GLY A 366 -27.57 -4.27 -0.48
CA GLY A 366 -28.14 -3.49 -1.59
C GLY A 366 -29.04 -2.33 -1.15
N ASP A 367 -29.19 -2.07 0.15
CA ASP A 367 -30.08 -1.01 0.65
C ASP A 367 -29.60 0.38 0.19
N ARG A 368 -30.48 1.06 -0.58
CA ARG A 368 -30.19 2.37 -1.17
C ARG A 368 -30.30 3.53 -0.17
N LYS A 369 -30.87 3.31 1.01
CA LYS A 369 -31.26 4.39 1.96
C LYS A 369 -30.30 4.54 3.14
N ALA A 370 -29.39 3.60 3.38
CA ALA A 370 -28.47 3.65 4.51
C ALA A 370 -27.38 4.71 4.32
N LYS A 371 -27.48 5.82 5.06
CA LYS A 371 -26.42 6.84 5.13
C LYS A 371 -25.19 6.24 5.84
N GLY A 372 -23.98 6.57 5.36
CA GLY A 372 -22.73 6.12 5.96
C GLY A 372 -22.35 4.65 5.67
N GLN A 373 -23.09 3.94 4.82
CA GLN A 373 -22.88 2.53 4.51
C GLN A 373 -21.46 2.24 4.02
N THR A 374 -20.85 3.16 3.27
CA THR A 374 -19.48 3.00 2.74
C THR A 374 -18.47 2.94 3.86
N ALA A 375 -18.45 3.93 4.75
CA ALA A 375 -17.51 3.98 5.87
C ALA A 375 -17.72 2.79 6.84
N THR A 376 -18.97 2.42 7.12
CA THR A 376 -19.28 1.25 7.97
C THR A 376 -18.74 -0.05 7.36
N LEU A 377 -18.89 -0.25 6.06
CA LEU A 377 -18.40 -1.43 5.36
C LEU A 377 -16.87 -1.44 5.30
N SER A 378 -16.24 -0.28 5.03
CA SER A 378 -14.78 -0.14 5.07
C SER A 378 -14.22 -0.52 6.44
N ALA A 379 -14.80 0.03 7.52
CA ALA A 379 -14.37 -0.26 8.89
C ALA A 379 -14.59 -1.75 9.26
N GLN A 380 -15.67 -2.37 8.81
CA GLN A 380 -15.92 -3.80 9.03
C GLN A 380 -14.87 -4.68 8.36
N VAL A 381 -14.53 -4.38 7.11
CA VAL A 381 -13.51 -5.11 6.34
C VAL A 381 -12.13 -4.91 6.96
N GLU A 382 -11.78 -3.67 7.33
CA GLU A 382 -10.54 -3.32 8.01
C GLU A 382 -10.37 -4.08 9.32
N SER A 383 -11.39 -4.05 10.19
CA SER A 383 -11.39 -4.77 11.46
C SER A 383 -11.26 -6.28 11.27
N SER A 384 -11.88 -6.84 10.23
CA SER A 384 -11.74 -8.27 9.91
C SER A 384 -10.30 -8.62 9.53
N VAL A 385 -9.63 -7.79 8.71
CA VAL A 385 -8.22 -8.02 8.35
C VAL A 385 -7.31 -7.87 9.57
N GLN A 386 -7.50 -6.82 10.39
CA GLN A 386 -6.71 -6.62 11.62
C GLN A 386 -6.85 -7.80 12.58
N ASN A 387 -8.08 -8.25 12.85
CA ASN A 387 -8.34 -9.40 13.72
C ASN A 387 -7.64 -10.69 13.24
N MET A 388 -7.52 -10.87 11.92
CA MET A 388 -6.77 -12.02 11.38
C MET A 388 -5.27 -11.88 11.60
N LEU A 389 -4.70 -10.67 11.46
CA LEU A 389 -3.27 -10.41 11.71
C LEU A 389 -2.93 -10.62 13.19
N ASP A 390 -3.81 -10.19 14.11
CA ASP A 390 -3.63 -10.34 15.57
C ASP A 390 -3.62 -11.82 16.00
N GLN A 391 -4.29 -12.70 15.23
CA GLN A 391 -4.38 -14.13 15.50
C GLN A 391 -3.28 -14.95 14.78
N MET A 392 -2.37 -14.32 14.06
CA MET A 392 -1.23 -14.92 13.37
C MET A 392 0.11 -14.55 14.03
#